data_8bd303a2c2bc54e1f6acd2b37c139518
#
_entry.id   8bd303a2c2bc54e1f6acd2b37c139518
#
_cell.length_a   1.000
_cell.length_b   1.000
_cell.length_c   1.000
_cell.angle_alpha   90.00
_cell.angle_beta   90.00
_cell.angle_gamma   90.00
#
_symmetry.space_group_name_H-M   'P 1'
#
loop_
_entity.id
_entity.type
_entity.pdbx_description
1 polymer ?
#
loop_
_entity_poly.entity_id
_entity_poly.type
_entity_poly.pdbx_seq_one_letter_code
_entity_poly.pdbx_strand_id
1 'polypeptide(L)'
;MENIFSLVSDGKAAALNDWLDEFPVLRDTVPDDYWACMTYNGQIVGVPGNNPNSYAIGFEVRADIMAALGVSAADIHTMEDMGELLRLAKAEFPDITPLVPHFGQPLQALDIDPLNNGLGVLLGNTGTEVVDLYSTDYFADLCEQMHTWYQEGLMLADAPLTNIPNTRALALYDGFSLSQRVSRRNIISVNRSSGVPLETIVLGPRIQNTATLNICWCINAQSSTQDQRRALQLLEFLYTDHEAADLLLYGMEGIDYRRLDARTVTTIAPKPKEEWNTIHW
;
A
#
# COMPACT_ATOMS: atom_id res chain seq x y z
N MET A 1 9.89 14.31 1.15
CA MET A 1 9.31 13.82 2.42
C MET A 1 10.43 13.89 3.44
N GLU A 2 10.27 14.65 4.53
CA GLU A 2 11.28 14.66 5.60
C GLU A 2 11.40 13.24 6.15
N ASN A 3 12.61 12.74 6.27
CA ASN A 3 12.86 11.45 6.89
C ASN A 3 12.53 11.57 8.38
N ILE A 4 11.73 10.66 8.94
CA ILE A 4 11.36 10.67 10.36
C ILE A 4 12.59 10.78 11.28
N PHE A 5 13.70 10.20 10.91
CA PHE A 5 14.94 10.23 11.67
C PHE A 5 15.57 11.63 11.73
N SER A 6 15.37 12.47 10.71
CA SER A 6 15.79 13.86 10.73
C SER A 6 14.98 14.70 11.73
N LEU A 7 13.72 14.33 11.97
CA LEU A 7 12.90 15.05 12.95
C LEU A 7 13.44 14.94 14.37
N VAL A 8 14.04 13.81 14.72
CA VAL A 8 14.68 13.64 16.03
C VAL A 8 16.02 14.36 16.10
N SER A 9 16.88 14.21 15.07
CA SER A 9 18.16 14.90 15.02
C SER A 9 18.01 16.42 15.00
N ASP A 10 16.92 16.95 14.44
CA ASP A 10 16.59 18.37 14.43
C ASP A 10 15.90 18.85 15.72
N GLY A 11 15.66 17.97 16.71
CA GLY A 11 14.97 18.29 17.93
C GLY A 11 13.48 18.63 17.76
N LYS A 12 12.86 18.17 16.65
CA LYS A 12 11.44 18.38 16.37
C LYS A 12 10.56 17.29 16.98
N ALA A 13 11.02 16.04 16.98
CA ALA A 13 10.32 14.90 17.57
C ALA A 13 10.98 14.46 18.89
N ALA A 14 10.16 14.12 19.87
CA ALA A 14 10.61 13.61 21.16
C ALA A 14 10.98 12.11 21.03
N ALA A 15 12.06 11.70 21.72
CA ALA A 15 12.34 10.30 21.96
C ALA A 15 11.29 9.71 22.94
N LEU A 16 10.78 8.53 22.63
CA LEU A 16 9.65 7.94 23.35
C LEU A 16 10.04 6.84 24.35
N ASN A 17 11.32 6.49 24.44
CA ASN A 17 11.78 5.38 25.29
C ASN A 17 11.25 5.48 26.74
N ASP A 18 11.51 6.59 27.41
CA ASP A 18 11.10 6.80 28.80
C ASP A 18 9.57 6.90 28.96
N TRP A 19 8.89 7.37 27.92
CA TRP A 19 7.44 7.49 27.91
C TRP A 19 6.73 6.14 27.79
N LEU A 20 7.25 5.21 26.99
CA LEU A 20 6.59 3.93 26.75
C LEU A 20 6.53 3.05 28.00
N ASP A 21 7.40 3.29 28.97
CA ASP A 21 7.32 2.63 30.29
C ASP A 21 6.07 3.09 31.08
N GLU A 22 5.57 4.30 30.79
CA GLU A 22 4.33 4.81 31.39
C GLU A 22 3.07 4.38 30.62
N PHE A 23 3.22 3.87 29.39
CA PHE A 23 2.14 3.45 28.48
C PHE A 23 2.31 1.98 28.02
N PRO A 24 2.30 1.02 28.96
CA PRO A 24 2.54 -0.38 28.65
C PRO A 24 1.46 -0.96 27.72
N VAL A 25 0.22 -0.50 27.81
CA VAL A 25 -0.89 -0.97 26.96
C VAL A 25 -0.67 -0.56 25.52
N LEU A 26 -0.26 0.68 25.26
CA LEU A 26 0.10 1.14 23.92
C LEU A 26 1.29 0.34 23.37
N ARG A 27 2.32 0.13 24.22
CA ARG A 27 3.49 -0.62 23.83
C ARG A 27 3.17 -2.06 23.44
N ASP A 28 2.34 -2.75 24.21
CA ASP A 28 1.97 -4.15 23.99
C ASP A 28 0.98 -4.33 22.84
N THR A 29 0.25 -3.27 22.46
CA THR A 29 -0.69 -3.30 21.32
C THR A 29 0.03 -3.29 19.98
N VAL A 30 1.20 -2.66 19.89
CA VAL A 30 1.99 -2.56 18.67
C VAL A 30 3.06 -3.65 18.65
N PRO A 31 3.19 -4.44 17.55
CA PRO A 31 4.21 -5.49 17.44
C PRO A 31 5.65 -4.98 17.60
N ASP A 32 6.52 -5.79 18.19
CA ASP A 32 7.91 -5.41 18.48
C ASP A 32 8.72 -5.06 17.23
N ASP A 33 8.47 -5.72 16.11
CA ASP A 33 9.11 -5.44 14.83
C ASP A 33 8.73 -4.04 14.29
N TYR A 34 7.52 -3.57 14.58
CA TYR A 34 7.10 -2.21 14.23
C TYR A 34 7.83 -1.16 15.07
N TRP A 35 7.99 -1.42 16.39
CA TRP A 35 8.81 -0.56 17.26
C TRP A 35 10.27 -0.54 16.81
N ALA A 36 10.82 -1.69 16.41
CA ALA A 36 12.18 -1.77 15.88
C ALA A 36 12.37 -0.88 14.65
N CYS A 37 11.39 -0.84 13.73
CA CYS A 37 11.43 0.05 12.56
C CYS A 37 11.35 1.55 12.90
N MET A 38 10.81 1.89 14.08
CA MET A 38 10.75 3.27 14.59
C MET A 38 11.92 3.62 15.51
N THR A 39 12.93 2.75 15.61
CA THR A 39 14.09 2.97 16.47
C THR A 39 15.29 3.43 15.66
N TYR A 40 15.84 4.58 16.03
CA TYR A 40 17.03 5.17 15.42
C TYR A 40 18.06 5.53 16.51
N ASN A 41 19.28 5.02 16.38
CA ASN A 41 20.34 5.22 17.39
C ASN A 41 19.88 4.88 18.82
N GLY A 42 19.06 3.83 18.98
CA GLY A 42 18.52 3.41 20.25
C GLY A 42 17.34 4.25 20.77
N GLN A 43 16.89 5.24 20.02
CA GLN A 43 15.74 6.08 20.36
C GLN A 43 14.51 5.70 19.54
N ILE A 44 13.38 5.52 20.21
CA ILE A 44 12.08 5.34 19.55
C ILE A 44 11.56 6.71 19.17
N VAL A 45 11.38 6.96 17.88
CA VAL A 45 11.14 8.29 17.30
C VAL A 45 9.67 8.58 17.01
N GLY A 46 8.80 7.59 17.18
CA GLY A 46 7.37 7.74 16.95
C GLY A 46 6.59 6.48 17.28
N VAL A 47 5.29 6.60 17.42
CA VAL A 47 4.36 5.50 17.57
C VAL A 47 4.02 4.98 16.18
N PRO A 48 4.35 3.71 15.82
CA PRO A 48 4.07 3.16 14.51
C PRO A 48 2.56 3.11 14.24
N GLY A 49 2.15 3.36 13.00
CA GLY A 49 0.76 3.11 12.61
C GLY A 49 0.43 1.62 12.75
N ASN A 50 -0.61 1.28 13.51
CA ASN A 50 -1.04 -0.10 13.73
C ASN A 50 -1.91 -0.59 12.55
N ASN A 51 -1.41 -0.44 11.34
CA ASN A 51 -2.03 -0.99 10.15
C ASN A 51 -1.38 -2.33 9.80
N PRO A 52 -2.12 -3.31 9.28
CA PRO A 52 -1.51 -4.47 8.65
C PRO A 52 -0.79 -4.03 7.37
N ASN A 53 0.42 -3.50 7.54
CA ASN A 53 1.23 -2.91 6.48
C ASN A 53 2.00 -3.97 5.69
N SER A 54 1.33 -5.08 5.37
CA SER A 54 1.85 -6.07 4.44
C SER A 54 1.14 -5.94 3.10
N TYR A 55 1.90 -6.12 2.03
CA TYR A 55 1.37 -6.17 0.68
C TYR A 55 1.91 -7.39 -0.06
N ALA A 56 1.29 -7.71 -1.18
CA ALA A 56 1.84 -8.64 -2.15
C ALA A 56 1.98 -7.92 -3.49
N ILE A 57 2.88 -8.42 -4.31
CA ILE A 57 2.99 -7.99 -5.71
C ILE A 57 1.94 -8.74 -6.51
N GLY A 58 1.30 -8.06 -7.44
CA GLY A 58 0.26 -8.66 -8.26
C GLY A 58 -0.38 -7.67 -9.21
N PHE A 59 -1.55 -8.03 -9.66
CA PHE A 59 -2.32 -7.21 -10.60
C PHE A 59 -3.71 -6.89 -10.06
N GLU A 60 -4.20 -5.73 -10.38
CA GLU A 60 -5.60 -5.36 -10.28
C GLU A 60 -6.22 -5.62 -11.66
N VAL A 61 -7.24 -6.45 -11.71
CA VAL A 61 -7.85 -6.94 -12.95
C VAL A 61 -9.35 -6.67 -12.96
N ARG A 62 -9.89 -6.40 -14.14
CA ARG A 62 -11.33 -6.23 -14.36
C ARG A 62 -12.05 -7.55 -14.12
N ALA A 63 -12.88 -7.61 -13.09
CA ALA A 63 -13.66 -8.81 -12.74
C ALA A 63 -14.66 -9.21 -13.84
N ASP A 64 -15.23 -8.24 -14.53
CA ASP A 64 -16.14 -8.49 -15.65
C ASP A 64 -15.42 -9.10 -16.88
N ILE A 65 -14.22 -8.66 -17.18
CA ILE A 65 -13.38 -9.25 -18.25
C ILE A 65 -12.96 -10.66 -17.86
N MET A 66 -12.49 -10.87 -16.62
CA MET A 66 -12.13 -12.19 -16.11
C MET A 66 -13.29 -13.18 -16.21
N ALA A 67 -14.49 -12.75 -15.81
CA ALA A 67 -15.71 -13.56 -15.90
C ALA A 67 -16.07 -13.88 -17.35
N ALA A 68 -15.94 -12.94 -18.28
CA ALA A 68 -16.22 -13.16 -19.71
C ALA A 68 -15.22 -14.13 -20.35
N LEU A 69 -13.95 -14.11 -19.93
CA LEU A 69 -12.92 -15.05 -20.36
C LEU A 69 -13.04 -16.43 -19.69
N GLY A 70 -13.83 -16.55 -18.62
CA GLY A 70 -13.94 -17.79 -17.83
C GLY A 70 -12.67 -18.12 -17.05
N VAL A 71 -11.83 -17.14 -16.76
CA VAL A 71 -10.56 -17.30 -16.03
C VAL A 71 -10.73 -16.82 -14.59
N SER A 72 -10.20 -17.60 -13.65
CA SER A 72 -10.17 -17.24 -12.24
C SER A 72 -8.83 -16.56 -11.89
N ALA A 73 -8.89 -15.48 -11.11
CA ALA A 73 -7.68 -14.85 -10.57
C ALA A 73 -6.84 -15.81 -9.71
N ALA A 74 -7.47 -16.86 -9.17
CA ALA A 74 -6.79 -17.91 -8.40
C ALA A 74 -5.94 -18.87 -9.23
N ASP A 75 -6.10 -18.87 -10.54
CA ASP A 75 -5.36 -19.75 -11.46
C ASP A 75 -4.09 -19.07 -12.00
N ILE A 76 -3.90 -17.80 -11.75
CA ILE A 76 -2.76 -16.99 -12.22
C ILE A 76 -1.74 -16.85 -11.10
N HIS A 77 -0.55 -17.40 -11.28
CA HIS A 77 0.50 -17.46 -10.25
C HIS A 77 1.83 -16.85 -10.65
N THR A 78 2.05 -16.65 -11.94
CA THR A 78 3.32 -16.17 -12.49
C THR A 78 3.14 -15.00 -13.45
N MET A 79 4.23 -14.34 -13.80
CA MET A 79 4.23 -13.32 -14.86
C MET A 79 3.94 -13.94 -16.23
N GLU A 80 4.29 -15.20 -16.45
CA GLU A 80 3.99 -15.92 -17.69
C GLU A 80 2.49 -16.17 -17.82
N ASP A 81 1.84 -16.70 -16.76
CA ASP A 81 0.37 -16.86 -16.73
C ASP A 81 -0.33 -15.52 -16.99
N MET A 82 0.21 -14.43 -16.41
CA MET A 82 -0.32 -13.09 -16.66
C MET A 82 -0.18 -12.69 -18.13
N GLY A 83 0.95 -13.00 -18.77
CA GLY A 83 1.15 -12.76 -20.20
C GLY A 83 0.14 -13.52 -21.06
N GLU A 84 -0.17 -14.77 -20.71
CA GLU A 84 -1.21 -15.56 -21.39
C GLU A 84 -2.59 -14.93 -21.22
N LEU A 85 -2.93 -14.49 -20.01
CA LEU A 85 -4.18 -13.77 -19.74
C LEU A 85 -4.29 -12.49 -20.58
N LEU A 86 -3.22 -11.68 -20.67
CA LEU A 86 -3.21 -10.47 -21.48
C LEU A 86 -3.44 -10.76 -22.96
N ARG A 87 -2.81 -11.81 -23.50
CA ARG A 87 -3.01 -12.25 -24.91
C ARG A 87 -4.44 -12.73 -25.15
N LEU A 88 -4.99 -13.52 -24.21
CA LEU A 88 -6.37 -13.99 -24.28
C LEU A 88 -7.35 -12.81 -24.25
N ALA A 89 -7.16 -11.85 -23.34
CA ALA A 89 -7.98 -10.66 -23.25
C ALA A 89 -7.92 -9.81 -24.54
N LYS A 90 -6.73 -9.66 -25.13
CA LYS A 90 -6.56 -8.92 -26.39
C LYS A 90 -7.22 -9.62 -27.57
N ALA A 91 -7.19 -10.95 -27.61
CA ALA A 91 -7.81 -11.73 -28.67
C ALA A 91 -9.35 -11.67 -28.61
N GLU A 92 -9.93 -11.75 -27.42
CA GLU A 92 -11.38 -11.72 -27.23
C GLU A 92 -11.96 -10.29 -27.29
N PHE A 93 -11.19 -9.31 -26.82
CA PHE A 93 -11.57 -7.90 -26.76
C PHE A 93 -10.53 -7.02 -27.50
N PRO A 94 -10.53 -7.00 -28.85
CA PRO A 94 -9.48 -6.30 -29.61
C PRO A 94 -9.35 -4.80 -29.34
N ASP A 95 -10.43 -4.16 -28.88
CA ASP A 95 -10.49 -2.73 -28.63
C ASP A 95 -9.94 -2.31 -27.27
N ILE A 96 -9.69 -3.27 -26.34
CA ILE A 96 -9.12 -2.93 -25.04
C ILE A 96 -7.61 -2.75 -25.10
N THR A 97 -7.06 -2.05 -24.11
CA THR A 97 -5.64 -2.06 -23.80
C THR A 97 -5.41 -2.98 -22.62
N PRO A 98 -4.92 -4.22 -22.83
CA PRO A 98 -4.88 -5.25 -21.78
C PRO A 98 -4.10 -4.83 -20.54
N LEU A 99 -2.93 -4.21 -20.72
CA LEU A 99 -2.11 -3.77 -19.59
C LEU A 99 -1.94 -2.26 -19.59
N VAL A 100 -2.43 -1.65 -18.54
CA VAL A 100 -2.21 -0.24 -18.25
C VAL A 100 -1.09 -0.12 -17.23
N PRO A 101 0.04 0.51 -17.56
CA PRO A 101 1.16 0.65 -16.63
C PRO A 101 0.78 1.54 -15.45
N HIS A 102 1.32 1.20 -14.29
CA HIS A 102 1.19 2.01 -13.09
C HIS A 102 2.19 3.15 -13.11
N PHE A 103 1.70 4.39 -13.17
CA PHE A 103 2.54 5.58 -13.17
C PHE A 103 2.75 6.13 -11.77
N GLY A 104 3.99 6.45 -11.47
CA GLY A 104 4.40 7.20 -10.30
C GLY A 104 5.39 6.51 -9.39
N GLN A 105 5.41 5.18 -9.30
CA GLN A 105 6.37 4.46 -8.45
C GLN A 105 6.68 3.06 -9.00
N PRO A 106 7.31 2.93 -10.17
CA PRO A 106 7.58 1.63 -10.79
C PRO A 106 8.40 0.70 -9.89
N LEU A 107 9.31 1.23 -9.08
CA LEU A 107 10.13 0.43 -8.16
C LEU A 107 9.33 -0.25 -7.05
N GLN A 108 8.17 0.27 -6.69
CA GLN A 108 7.33 -0.35 -5.65
C GLN A 108 6.54 -1.57 -6.16
N ALA A 109 6.49 -1.78 -7.47
CA ALA A 109 5.87 -2.94 -8.09
C ALA A 109 6.83 -4.14 -8.21
N LEU A 110 8.03 -4.01 -7.68
CA LEU A 110 9.08 -5.04 -7.75
C LEU A 110 9.17 -5.80 -6.42
N ASP A 111 9.64 -7.05 -6.49
CA ASP A 111 9.96 -7.82 -5.28
C ASP A 111 11.31 -7.40 -4.71
N ILE A 112 11.35 -6.18 -4.21
CA ILE A 112 12.53 -5.55 -3.62
C ILE A 112 12.17 -4.74 -2.39
N ASP A 113 13.12 -4.56 -1.49
CA ASP A 113 13.11 -3.42 -0.56
C ASP A 113 13.93 -2.27 -1.18
N PRO A 114 13.30 -1.15 -1.54
CA PRO A 114 13.96 -0.06 -2.25
C PRO A 114 14.89 0.79 -1.39
N LEU A 115 15.01 0.54 -0.10
CA LEU A 115 15.93 1.20 0.84
C LEU A 115 15.97 2.73 0.71
N ASN A 116 14.88 3.41 0.52
CA ASN A 116 14.73 4.85 0.42
C ASN A 116 14.75 5.43 -1.01
N ASN A 117 15.71 5.13 -1.88
CA ASN A 117 15.81 5.76 -3.20
C ASN A 117 15.87 4.79 -4.39
N GLY A 118 15.94 3.50 -4.12
CA GLY A 118 15.93 2.45 -5.14
C GLY A 118 17.22 2.29 -5.94
N LEU A 119 18.29 3.02 -5.62
CA LEU A 119 19.61 2.81 -6.25
C LEU A 119 20.27 1.56 -5.66
N GLY A 120 20.31 1.46 -4.33
CA GLY A 120 20.67 0.24 -3.64
C GLY A 120 19.40 -0.40 -3.08
N VAL A 121 19.18 -1.68 -3.38
CA VAL A 121 17.98 -2.42 -2.98
C VAL A 121 18.34 -3.76 -2.34
N LEU A 122 17.41 -4.33 -1.59
CA LEU A 122 17.46 -5.74 -1.19
C LEU A 122 16.53 -6.52 -2.11
N LEU A 123 17.08 -7.53 -2.81
CA LEU A 123 16.26 -8.39 -3.68
C LEU A 123 15.44 -9.38 -2.84
N GLY A 124 14.21 -9.65 -3.27
CA GLY A 124 13.31 -10.62 -2.67
C GLY A 124 12.88 -10.29 -1.24
N ASN A 125 13.11 -9.07 -0.75
CA ASN A 125 12.77 -8.60 0.61
C ASN A 125 13.31 -9.47 1.78
N THR A 126 14.23 -10.38 1.52
CA THR A 126 14.76 -11.34 2.52
C THR A 126 16.27 -11.26 2.65
N GLY A 127 16.96 -10.60 1.74
CA GLY A 127 18.41 -10.46 1.74
C GLY A 127 18.89 -9.36 2.68
N THR A 128 20.17 -9.40 3.01
CA THR A 128 20.88 -8.35 3.74
C THR A 128 21.96 -7.68 2.89
N GLU A 129 22.15 -8.17 1.68
CA GLU A 129 23.10 -7.60 0.71
C GLU A 129 22.45 -6.54 -0.13
N VAL A 130 23.03 -5.36 -0.10
CA VAL A 130 22.56 -4.23 -0.92
C VAL A 130 23.18 -4.37 -2.31
N VAL A 131 22.32 -4.41 -3.32
CA VAL A 131 22.73 -4.52 -4.72
C VAL A 131 22.27 -3.31 -5.52
N ASP A 132 22.96 -3.00 -6.61
CA ASP A 132 22.48 -2.07 -7.63
C ASP A 132 21.37 -2.76 -8.45
N LEU A 133 20.13 -2.31 -8.29
CA LEU A 133 18.96 -2.89 -8.97
C LEU A 133 19.17 -3.00 -10.48
N TYR A 134 19.70 -1.94 -11.10
CA TYR A 134 19.80 -1.84 -12.56
C TYR A 134 20.88 -2.74 -13.16
N SER A 135 21.78 -3.28 -12.34
CA SER A 135 22.79 -4.25 -12.74
C SER A 135 22.38 -5.72 -12.52
N THR A 136 21.15 -5.96 -12.02
CA THR A 136 20.65 -7.31 -11.72
C THR A 136 19.97 -7.96 -12.91
N ASP A 137 20.09 -9.29 -13.03
CA ASP A 137 19.34 -10.10 -13.99
C ASP A 137 17.83 -9.95 -13.76
N TYR A 138 17.39 -9.87 -12.50
CA TYR A 138 15.99 -9.63 -12.14
C TYR A 138 15.40 -8.39 -12.85
N PHE A 139 16.11 -7.27 -12.88
CA PHE A 139 15.64 -6.06 -13.54
C PHE A 139 15.71 -6.19 -15.06
N ALA A 140 16.75 -6.84 -15.58
CA ALA A 140 16.91 -7.10 -17.03
C ALA A 140 15.76 -7.98 -17.55
N ASP A 141 15.45 -9.08 -16.87
CA ASP A 141 14.37 -10.01 -17.22
C ASP A 141 13.00 -9.31 -17.21
N LEU A 142 12.76 -8.46 -16.21
CA LEU A 142 11.54 -7.67 -16.15
C LEU A 142 11.43 -6.69 -17.33
N CYS A 143 12.50 -6.01 -17.68
CA CYS A 143 12.54 -5.10 -18.82
C CYS A 143 12.26 -5.85 -20.13
N GLU A 144 12.85 -7.02 -20.31
CA GLU A 144 12.62 -7.87 -21.49
C GLU A 144 11.17 -8.34 -21.56
N GLN A 145 10.60 -8.76 -20.43
CA GLN A 145 9.19 -9.14 -20.37
C GLN A 145 8.25 -7.99 -20.73
N MET A 146 8.48 -6.80 -20.16
CA MET A 146 7.68 -5.61 -20.47
C MET A 146 7.85 -5.19 -21.93
N HIS A 147 9.07 -5.26 -22.46
CA HIS A 147 9.34 -4.95 -23.87
C HIS A 147 8.61 -5.93 -24.80
N THR A 148 8.61 -7.21 -24.47
CA THR A 148 7.86 -8.25 -25.23
C THR A 148 6.37 -7.93 -25.25
N TRP A 149 5.75 -7.65 -24.12
CA TRP A 149 4.35 -7.27 -24.04
C TRP A 149 4.01 -5.99 -24.80
N TYR A 150 4.95 -5.03 -24.78
CA TYR A 150 4.81 -3.81 -25.56
C TYR A 150 4.82 -4.10 -27.09
N GLN A 151 5.76 -4.92 -27.56
CA GLN A 151 5.85 -5.31 -28.97
C GLN A 151 4.63 -6.12 -29.44
N GLU A 152 4.05 -6.91 -28.57
CA GLU A 152 2.81 -7.66 -28.84
C GLU A 152 1.55 -6.76 -28.81
N GLY A 153 1.67 -5.48 -28.49
CA GLY A 153 0.54 -4.55 -28.40
C GLY A 153 -0.37 -4.80 -27.20
N LEU A 154 0.14 -5.46 -26.16
CA LEU A 154 -0.59 -5.74 -24.93
C LEU A 154 -0.55 -4.57 -23.93
N MET A 155 0.34 -3.62 -24.14
CA MET A 155 0.49 -2.43 -23.29
C MET A 155 0.03 -1.17 -24.03
N LEU A 156 -0.31 -0.15 -23.23
CA LEU A 156 -0.64 1.18 -23.76
C LEU A 156 0.54 1.75 -24.58
N ALA A 157 0.30 2.12 -25.83
CA ALA A 157 1.37 2.54 -26.76
C ALA A 157 2.10 3.81 -26.31
N ASP A 158 1.39 4.73 -25.66
CA ASP A 158 1.92 5.99 -25.12
C ASP A 158 2.16 5.93 -23.59
N ALA A 159 2.31 4.73 -23.04
CA ALA A 159 2.53 4.48 -21.63
C ALA A 159 3.55 5.43 -20.99
N PRO A 160 4.74 5.68 -21.58
CA PRO A 160 5.74 6.57 -20.99
C PRO A 160 5.30 8.03 -20.88
N LEU A 161 4.30 8.45 -21.64
CA LEU A 161 3.81 9.83 -21.72
C LEU A 161 2.48 10.03 -20.96
N THR A 162 1.83 8.94 -20.60
CA THR A 162 0.51 8.97 -19.97
C THR A 162 0.65 9.15 -18.46
N ASN A 163 0.06 10.21 -17.93
CA ASN A 163 0.03 10.49 -16.48
C ASN A 163 -1.39 10.43 -15.94
N ILE A 164 -2.00 9.26 -15.99
CA ILE A 164 -3.35 9.01 -15.49
C ILE A 164 -3.24 8.15 -14.24
N PRO A 165 -3.91 8.51 -13.12
CA PRO A 165 -3.96 7.65 -11.94
C PRO A 165 -4.48 6.25 -12.30
N ASN A 166 -3.86 5.22 -11.73
CA ASN A 166 -4.15 3.82 -12.01
C ASN A 166 -5.64 3.48 -11.99
N THR A 167 -6.34 3.90 -10.93
CA THR A 167 -7.78 3.66 -10.76
C THR A 167 -8.63 4.22 -11.90
N ARG A 168 -8.23 5.37 -12.45
CA ARG A 168 -8.92 5.99 -13.57
C ARG A 168 -8.53 5.34 -14.91
N ALA A 169 -7.28 4.92 -15.03
CA ALA A 169 -6.79 4.23 -16.21
C ALA A 169 -7.50 2.89 -16.42
N LEU A 170 -7.72 2.11 -15.36
CA LEU A 170 -8.48 0.86 -15.40
C LEU A 170 -9.90 1.04 -15.95
N ALA A 171 -10.60 2.11 -15.55
CA ALA A 171 -11.93 2.41 -16.05
C ALA A 171 -11.92 2.95 -17.49
N LEU A 172 -10.88 3.73 -17.84
CA LEU A 172 -10.80 4.40 -19.14
C LEU A 172 -10.38 3.47 -20.27
N TYR A 173 -9.46 2.55 -19.98
CA TYR A 173 -8.86 1.67 -21.00
C TYR A 173 -9.37 0.22 -20.94
N ASP A 174 -10.28 -0.06 -20.01
CA ASP A 174 -10.85 -1.40 -19.80
C ASP A 174 -9.79 -2.51 -19.60
N GLY A 175 -8.66 -2.15 -19.00
CA GLY A 175 -7.49 -2.99 -18.92
C GLY A 175 -7.22 -3.58 -17.54
N PHE A 176 -6.05 -4.16 -17.42
CA PHE A 176 -5.47 -4.65 -16.18
C PHE A 176 -4.31 -3.76 -15.76
N SER A 177 -3.99 -3.74 -14.49
CA SER A 177 -2.89 -2.92 -13.99
C SER A 177 -2.01 -3.70 -13.05
N LEU A 178 -0.69 -3.58 -13.24
CA LEU A 178 0.28 -4.04 -12.27
C LEU A 178 0.13 -3.21 -10.99
N SER A 179 -0.19 -3.87 -9.90
CA SER A 179 -0.34 -3.25 -8.59
C SER A 179 0.73 -3.77 -7.63
N GLN A 180 1.35 -2.83 -6.97
CA GLN A 180 2.42 -3.09 -6.01
C GLN A 180 1.92 -3.40 -4.60
N ARG A 181 0.66 -3.13 -4.32
CA ARG A 181 0.10 -3.24 -2.96
C ARG A 181 -1.24 -3.95 -2.99
N VAL A 182 -1.20 -5.16 -3.52
CA VAL A 182 -2.39 -5.99 -3.55
C VAL A 182 -2.76 -6.39 -2.13
N SER A 183 -3.84 -5.81 -1.63
CA SER A 183 -4.39 -6.14 -0.32
C SER A 183 -5.90 -6.01 -0.36
N ARG A 184 -6.60 -6.73 0.55
CA ARG A 184 -8.05 -6.62 0.66
C ARG A 184 -8.52 -5.18 0.89
N ARG A 185 -7.77 -4.38 1.63
CA ARG A 185 -8.08 -2.97 1.88
C ARG A 185 -7.93 -2.15 0.59
N ASN A 186 -6.86 -2.37 -0.14
CA ASN A 186 -6.59 -1.66 -1.40
C ASN A 186 -7.68 -1.93 -2.42
N ILE A 187 -8.06 -3.19 -2.65
CA ILE A 187 -9.08 -3.53 -3.65
C ILE A 187 -10.43 -2.87 -3.35
N ILE A 188 -10.82 -2.76 -2.09
CA ILE A 188 -12.05 -2.06 -1.71
C ILE A 188 -11.96 -0.57 -2.06
N SER A 189 -10.82 0.06 -1.78
CA SER A 189 -10.58 1.47 -2.11
C SER A 189 -10.54 1.70 -3.61
N VAL A 190 -9.85 0.84 -4.34
CA VAL A 190 -9.70 0.92 -5.81
C VAL A 190 -11.05 0.68 -6.49
N ASN A 191 -11.82 -0.32 -6.09
CA ASN A 191 -13.17 -0.56 -6.60
C ASN A 191 -14.08 0.66 -6.43
N ARG A 192 -13.99 1.32 -5.28
CA ARG A 192 -14.77 2.52 -5.01
C ARG A 192 -14.35 3.70 -5.89
N SER A 193 -13.06 3.84 -6.17
CA SER A 193 -12.52 4.98 -6.93
C SER A 193 -12.53 4.76 -8.43
N SER A 194 -12.40 3.52 -8.91
CA SER A 194 -12.43 3.18 -10.33
C SER A 194 -13.84 3.20 -10.91
N GLY A 195 -14.85 2.88 -10.10
CA GLY A 195 -16.23 2.72 -10.55
C GLY A 195 -16.50 1.44 -11.34
N VAL A 196 -15.50 0.53 -11.39
CA VAL A 196 -15.61 -0.78 -12.07
C VAL A 196 -15.27 -1.91 -11.08
N PRO A 197 -15.86 -3.09 -11.22
CA PRO A 197 -15.53 -4.22 -10.35
C PRO A 197 -14.14 -4.75 -10.68
N LEU A 198 -13.28 -4.82 -9.67
CA LEU A 198 -11.91 -5.31 -9.78
C LEU A 198 -11.71 -6.52 -8.87
N GLU A 199 -10.84 -7.41 -9.30
CA GLU A 199 -10.26 -8.49 -8.55
C GLU A 199 -8.74 -8.32 -8.46
N THR A 200 -8.09 -9.12 -7.62
CA THR A 200 -6.65 -9.10 -7.46
C THR A 200 -6.04 -10.45 -7.78
N ILE A 201 -5.02 -10.43 -8.61
CA ILE A 201 -4.09 -11.55 -8.83
C ILE A 201 -2.88 -11.31 -7.95
N VAL A 202 -2.52 -12.29 -7.13
CA VAL A 202 -1.38 -12.22 -6.21
C VAL A 202 -0.27 -13.12 -6.73
N LEU A 203 0.87 -12.54 -7.08
CA LEU A 203 1.99 -13.26 -7.69
C LEU A 203 3.06 -13.72 -6.70
N GLY A 204 3.04 -13.24 -5.48
CA GLY A 204 4.08 -13.53 -4.51
C GLY A 204 3.60 -13.57 -3.06
N PRO A 205 4.49 -13.88 -2.13
CA PRO A 205 4.17 -13.86 -0.72
C PRO A 205 3.81 -12.44 -0.27
N ARG A 206 3.12 -12.36 0.87
CA ARG A 206 2.96 -11.07 1.54
C ARG A 206 4.28 -10.65 2.14
N ILE A 207 4.68 -9.44 1.85
CA ILE A 207 5.93 -8.84 2.31
C ILE A 207 5.66 -7.60 3.16
N GLN A 208 6.61 -7.33 4.04
CA GLN A 208 6.67 -6.14 4.86
C GLN A 208 8.11 -5.63 4.81
N ASN A 209 8.29 -4.39 4.47
CA ASN A 209 9.61 -3.79 4.28
C ASN A 209 9.62 -2.33 4.72
N THR A 210 10.74 -1.65 4.54
CA THR A 210 10.90 -0.24 4.93
C THR A 210 9.89 0.69 4.28
N ALA A 211 9.39 0.36 3.09
CA ALA A 211 8.37 1.17 2.41
C ALA A 211 6.97 1.01 3.03
N THR A 212 6.72 -0.06 3.79
CA THR A 212 5.42 -0.33 4.43
C THR A 212 5.32 0.22 5.84
N LEU A 213 6.44 0.42 6.52
CA LEU A 213 6.52 0.82 7.93
C LEU A 213 6.94 2.29 8.11
N ASN A 214 6.63 3.15 7.16
CA ASN A 214 7.07 4.55 7.14
C ASN A 214 6.04 5.55 7.70
N ILE A 215 4.92 5.06 8.22
CA ILE A 215 3.87 5.91 8.81
C ILE A 215 3.88 5.76 10.32
N CYS A 216 4.01 6.89 11.01
CA CYS A 216 3.98 6.93 12.46
C CYS A 216 3.44 8.27 12.99
N TRP A 217 3.12 8.28 14.26
CA TRP A 217 2.78 9.48 15.01
C TRP A 217 4.00 9.96 15.78
N CYS A 218 4.48 11.17 15.48
CA CYS A 218 5.56 11.80 16.21
C CYS A 218 5.01 12.76 17.28
N ILE A 219 5.63 12.77 18.43
CA ILE A 219 5.33 13.73 19.49
C ILE A 219 6.29 14.92 19.35
N ASN A 220 5.75 16.13 19.34
CA ASN A 220 6.57 17.33 19.24
C ASN A 220 7.45 17.50 20.47
N ALA A 221 8.77 17.51 20.27
CA ALA A 221 9.75 17.66 21.34
C ALA A 221 9.68 19.02 22.06
N GLN A 222 9.14 20.05 21.41
CA GLN A 222 9.02 21.41 21.97
C GLN A 222 7.73 21.61 22.79
N SER A 223 6.82 20.65 22.80
CA SER A 223 5.64 20.68 23.63
C SER A 223 5.98 20.49 25.11
N SER A 224 5.13 21.00 25.99
CA SER A 224 5.31 20.73 27.42
C SER A 224 5.26 19.24 27.72
N THR A 225 5.94 18.80 28.79
CA THR A 225 5.87 17.40 29.25
C THR A 225 4.42 16.92 29.45
N GLN A 226 3.55 17.82 29.94
CA GLN A 226 2.14 17.51 30.12
C GLN A 226 1.42 17.28 28.80
N ASP A 227 1.71 18.06 27.75
CA ASP A 227 1.08 17.91 26.46
C ASP A 227 1.61 16.68 25.72
N GLN A 228 2.91 16.36 25.85
CA GLN A 228 3.47 15.11 25.33
C GLN A 228 2.78 13.90 25.96
N ARG A 229 2.59 13.90 27.28
CA ARG A 229 1.85 12.85 27.99
C ARG A 229 0.40 12.73 27.50
N ARG A 230 -0.30 13.85 27.33
CA ARG A 230 -1.68 13.86 26.82
C ARG A 230 -1.78 13.31 25.38
N ALA A 231 -0.79 13.63 24.54
CA ALA A 231 -0.74 13.11 23.19
C ALA A 231 -0.59 11.57 23.18
N LEU A 232 0.28 11.03 24.07
CA LEU A 232 0.43 9.58 24.21
C LEU A 232 -0.82 8.93 24.81
N GLN A 233 -1.48 9.55 25.79
CA GLN A 233 -2.77 9.09 26.31
C GLN A 233 -3.84 9.03 25.20
N LEU A 234 -3.89 10.04 24.34
CA LEU A 234 -4.80 10.02 23.20
C LEU A 234 -4.46 8.88 22.23
N LEU A 235 -3.18 8.67 21.92
CA LEU A 235 -2.78 7.56 21.05
C LEU A 235 -3.12 6.21 21.67
N GLU A 236 -2.79 5.98 22.94
CA GLU A 236 -3.16 4.74 23.64
C GLU A 236 -4.68 4.51 23.58
N PHE A 237 -5.48 5.53 23.86
CA PHE A 237 -6.94 5.46 23.76
C PHE A 237 -7.39 5.06 22.35
N LEU A 238 -6.86 5.71 21.31
CA LEU A 238 -7.23 5.41 19.92
C LEU A 238 -6.76 4.02 19.44
N TYR A 239 -5.67 3.50 20.00
CA TYR A 239 -5.15 2.17 19.66
C TYR A 239 -5.87 1.03 20.39
N THR A 240 -6.55 1.33 21.49
CA THR A 240 -7.16 0.33 22.37
C THR A 240 -8.68 0.38 22.38
N ASP A 241 -9.28 1.52 22.09
CA ASP A 241 -10.73 1.72 22.06
C ASP A 241 -11.27 1.67 20.62
N HIS A 242 -11.95 0.59 20.29
CA HIS A 242 -12.49 0.37 18.94
C HIS A 242 -13.60 1.35 18.57
N GLU A 243 -14.39 1.82 19.53
CA GLU A 243 -15.47 2.78 19.25
C GLU A 243 -14.89 4.14 18.89
N ALA A 244 -13.87 4.58 19.63
CA ALA A 244 -13.16 5.81 19.32
C ALA A 244 -12.47 5.74 17.95
N ALA A 245 -11.82 4.63 17.64
CA ALA A 245 -11.19 4.40 16.35
C ALA A 245 -12.22 4.38 15.20
N ASP A 246 -13.33 3.69 15.38
CA ASP A 246 -14.41 3.61 14.39
C ASP A 246 -15.07 4.98 14.16
N LEU A 247 -15.30 5.75 15.23
CA LEU A 247 -15.84 7.10 15.13
C LEU A 247 -14.92 8.01 14.28
N LEU A 248 -13.62 7.89 14.49
CA LEU A 248 -12.64 8.71 13.77
C LEU A 248 -12.48 8.27 12.30
N LEU A 249 -12.52 6.95 12.04
CA LEU A 249 -12.34 6.39 10.70
C LEU A 249 -13.61 6.46 9.83
N TYR A 250 -14.75 6.20 10.43
CA TYR A 250 -15.99 5.96 9.69
C TYR A 250 -17.10 6.96 10.02
N GLY A 251 -16.97 7.71 11.13
CA GLY A 251 -18.01 8.59 11.62
C GLY A 251 -18.96 7.88 12.58
N MET A 252 -20.26 8.27 12.56
CA MET A 252 -21.27 7.77 13.47
C MET A 252 -21.98 6.54 12.90
N GLU A 253 -22.05 5.47 13.69
CA GLU A 253 -22.83 4.29 13.31
C GLU A 253 -24.32 4.64 13.18
N GLY A 254 -24.97 4.12 12.12
CA GLY A 254 -26.35 4.41 11.78
C GLY A 254 -26.56 5.70 10.98
N ILE A 255 -25.57 6.59 10.89
CA ILE A 255 -25.59 7.82 10.12
C ILE A 255 -24.60 7.74 8.94
N ASP A 256 -23.33 7.55 9.24
CA ASP A 256 -22.24 7.52 8.25
C ASP A 256 -21.95 6.10 7.78
N TYR A 257 -22.02 5.14 8.67
CA TYR A 257 -21.80 3.71 8.38
C TYR A 257 -22.76 2.82 9.13
N ARG A 258 -22.83 1.56 8.71
CA ARG A 258 -23.47 0.46 9.46
C ARG A 258 -22.50 -0.71 9.59
N ARG A 259 -22.55 -1.39 10.71
CA ARG A 259 -21.81 -2.61 10.96
C ARG A 259 -22.54 -3.81 10.33
N LEU A 260 -21.82 -4.60 9.57
CA LEU A 260 -22.33 -5.84 8.96
C LEU A 260 -22.05 -7.04 9.85
N ASP A 261 -20.88 -7.04 10.49
CA ASP A 261 -20.42 -8.04 11.47
C ASP A 261 -19.35 -7.42 12.38
N ALA A 262 -18.76 -8.21 13.29
CA ALA A 262 -17.76 -7.75 14.25
C ALA A 262 -16.50 -7.12 13.62
N ARG A 263 -16.27 -7.33 12.31
CA ARG A 263 -15.04 -6.89 11.61
C ARG A 263 -15.30 -6.12 10.32
N THR A 264 -16.56 -5.95 9.94
CA THR A 264 -16.93 -5.39 8.65
C THR A 264 -17.93 -4.26 8.81
N VAL A 265 -17.62 -3.12 8.24
CA VAL A 265 -18.52 -1.98 8.15
C VAL A 265 -18.77 -1.61 6.68
N THR A 266 -19.92 -1.00 6.40
CA THR A 266 -20.21 -0.41 5.09
C THR A 266 -20.75 0.99 5.25
N THR A 267 -20.38 1.89 4.35
CA THR A 267 -20.89 3.27 4.36
C THR A 267 -22.36 3.31 3.98
N ILE A 268 -23.13 4.17 4.65
CA ILE A 268 -24.58 4.33 4.39
C ILE A 268 -24.82 5.26 3.21
N ALA A 269 -24.03 6.31 3.10
CA ALA A 269 -24.09 7.25 1.99
C ALA A 269 -22.68 7.61 1.50
N PRO A 270 -22.49 7.87 0.20
CA PRO A 270 -21.21 8.39 -0.29
C PRO A 270 -21.04 9.81 0.27
N LYS A 271 -19.99 10.02 1.07
CA LYS A 271 -19.60 11.38 1.46
C LYS A 271 -19.11 12.13 0.20
N PRO A 272 -19.41 13.43 0.05
CA PRO A 272 -18.78 14.25 -0.98
C PRO A 272 -17.27 14.18 -0.89
N LYS A 273 -16.56 14.18 -2.01
CA LYS A 273 -15.09 14.05 -2.05
C LYS A 273 -14.36 15.05 -1.13
N GLU A 274 -14.95 16.18 -0.90
CA GLU A 274 -14.43 17.28 -0.08
C GLU A 274 -14.49 16.99 1.43
N GLU A 275 -15.29 16.00 1.86
CA GLU A 275 -15.42 15.58 3.26
C GLU A 275 -14.58 14.36 3.62
N TRP A 276 -13.79 13.84 2.67
CA TRP A 276 -12.91 12.69 2.91
C TRP A 276 -11.60 13.15 3.55
N ASN A 277 -11.57 13.27 4.85
CA ASN A 277 -10.31 13.34 5.57
C ASN A 277 -9.72 11.92 5.62
N THR A 278 -8.67 11.70 4.86
CA THR A 278 -7.88 10.46 4.92
C THR A 278 -7.00 10.53 6.17
N ILE A 279 -7.49 10.03 7.28
CA ILE A 279 -6.65 9.76 8.44
C ILE A 279 -6.04 8.38 8.21
N HIS A 280 -4.73 8.35 8.07
CA HIS A 280 -3.96 7.11 7.97
C HIS A 280 -3.58 6.69 9.39
N TRP A 281 -4.14 5.58 9.83
CA TRP A 281 -3.80 4.91 11.10
C TRP A 281 -2.76 3.83 10.86
#